data_bc7b25d7be818feab7ebc5a3a9582cd8
#
_entry.id   bc7b25d7be818feab7ebc5a3a9582cd8
#
_cell.length_a   1.000
_cell.length_b   1.000
_cell.length_c   1.000
_cell.angle_alpha   90.00
_cell.angle_beta   90.00
_cell.angle_gamma   90.00
#
_symmetry.space_group_name_H-M   'P 1'
#
loop_
_entity.id
_entity.type
_entity.pdbx_description
1 polymer ?
#
loop_
_entity_poly.entity_id
_entity_poly.type
_entity_poly.pdbx_seq_one_letter_code
_entity_poly.pdbx_strand_id
1 'polypeptide(L)'
;MNTDLAHPAELAALRAAFEADAPLGWDRVHAFEAEHGIVLPEPYRTFVAEISDGSYTGPPDYGLMPLAEQPDDGREADGERCLAEPFPLTEAWVWEEDDRPEEELEPLLDQVFGHGSIVLGTDGCGMDWHLVVTGPHRGHIWHITGEGALPFGAEFGFTTGEPGFAGWVAHWAANKPWFDAPDDESGAA
;
A
#
# COMPACT_ATOMS: atom_id res chain seq x y z
N MET A 1 21.07 1.81 11.99
CA MET A 1 21.70 1.36 10.73
C MET A 1 20.59 0.64 9.98
N ASN A 2 20.04 1.28 8.95
CA ASN A 2 18.87 0.77 8.23
C ASN A 2 19.34 -0.38 7.33
N THR A 3 19.05 -1.63 7.69
CA THR A 3 19.43 -2.82 6.94
C THR A 3 18.36 -3.21 5.91
N ASP A 4 17.67 -2.22 5.39
CA ASP A 4 16.66 -2.36 4.37
C ASP A 4 17.36 -2.50 3.00
N LEU A 5 17.81 -3.70 2.70
CA LEU A 5 18.38 -4.03 1.40
C LEU A 5 17.38 -4.91 0.65
N ALA A 6 17.06 -4.50 -0.57
CA ALA A 6 16.24 -5.31 -1.48
C ALA A 6 16.88 -6.68 -1.72
N HIS A 7 16.12 -7.75 -1.56
CA HIS A 7 16.63 -9.09 -1.82
C HIS A 7 16.72 -9.33 -3.33
N PRO A 8 17.85 -9.83 -3.88
CA PRO A 8 18.03 -10.00 -5.32
C PRO A 8 16.97 -10.85 -6.01
N ALA A 9 16.42 -11.85 -5.31
CA ALA A 9 15.35 -12.69 -5.86
C ALA A 9 14.03 -11.95 -5.98
N GLU A 10 13.70 -11.05 -5.03
CA GLU A 10 12.52 -10.19 -5.10
C GLU A 10 12.63 -9.22 -6.27
N LEU A 11 13.77 -8.55 -6.43
CA LEU A 11 14.00 -7.66 -7.57
C LEU A 11 13.93 -8.39 -8.91
N ALA A 12 14.40 -9.64 -8.99
CA ALA A 12 14.28 -10.44 -10.20
C ALA A 12 12.83 -10.77 -10.53
N ALA A 13 12.02 -11.12 -9.52
CA ALA A 13 10.59 -11.37 -9.69
C ALA A 13 9.83 -10.10 -10.10
N LEU A 14 10.13 -8.96 -9.48
CA LEU A 14 9.55 -7.66 -9.84
C LEU A 14 9.90 -7.27 -11.28
N ARG A 15 11.15 -7.44 -11.72
CA ARG A 15 11.54 -7.19 -13.13
C ARG A 15 10.76 -8.07 -14.12
N ALA A 16 10.51 -9.33 -13.78
CA ALA A 16 9.73 -10.23 -14.62
C ALA A 16 8.25 -9.86 -14.69
N ALA A 17 7.70 -9.30 -13.62
CA ALA A 17 6.30 -8.86 -13.58
C ALA A 17 6.04 -7.54 -14.34
N PHE A 18 7.05 -6.68 -14.49
CA PHE A 18 6.94 -5.32 -15.06
C PHE A 18 7.92 -5.09 -16.23
N GLU A 19 8.05 -6.07 -17.14
CA GLU A 19 9.04 -6.04 -18.23
C GLU A 19 8.90 -4.87 -19.24
N ALA A 20 7.72 -4.28 -19.37
CA ALA A 20 7.42 -3.27 -20.37
C ALA A 20 7.40 -1.83 -19.84
N ASP A 21 7.55 -1.64 -18.55
CA ASP A 21 7.40 -0.35 -17.90
C ASP A 21 8.75 0.40 -17.79
N ALA A 22 8.68 1.71 -17.52
CA ALA A 22 9.86 2.55 -17.41
C ALA A 22 10.08 3.01 -15.95
N PRO A 23 11.32 2.96 -15.43
CA PRO A 23 11.63 3.42 -14.09
C PRO A 23 11.64 4.96 -13.98
N LEU A 24 11.39 5.45 -12.78
CA LEU A 24 11.49 6.88 -12.43
C LEU A 24 12.93 7.38 -12.43
N GLY A 25 13.85 6.54 -11.98
CA GLY A 25 15.27 6.85 -11.81
C GLY A 25 15.62 7.38 -10.42
N TRP A 26 16.87 7.10 -9.99
CA TRP A 26 17.35 7.43 -8.64
C TRP A 26 17.29 8.92 -8.30
N ASP A 27 17.58 9.81 -9.24
CA ASP A 27 17.58 11.26 -8.99
C ASP A 27 16.17 11.74 -8.54
N ARG A 28 15.13 11.22 -9.15
CA ARG A 28 13.74 11.59 -8.82
C ARG A 28 13.27 10.94 -7.54
N VAL A 29 13.66 9.68 -7.29
CA VAL A 29 13.39 9.01 -6.01
C VAL A 29 14.03 9.79 -4.86
N HIS A 30 15.29 10.17 -4.98
CA HIS A 30 15.97 10.96 -3.96
C HIS A 30 15.35 12.36 -3.78
N ALA A 31 14.87 12.98 -4.86
CA ALA A 31 14.17 14.25 -4.76
C ALA A 31 12.85 14.12 -3.97
N PHE A 32 12.06 13.10 -4.26
CA PHE A 32 10.84 12.78 -3.52
C PHE A 32 11.12 12.51 -2.03
N GLU A 33 12.13 11.68 -1.74
CA GLU A 33 12.53 11.38 -0.36
C GLU A 33 12.97 12.63 0.40
N ALA A 34 13.73 13.51 -0.25
CA ALA A 34 14.18 14.77 0.35
C ALA A 34 13.04 15.76 0.58
N GLU A 35 12.09 15.85 -0.35
CA GLU A 35 10.91 16.72 -0.26
C GLU A 35 10.03 16.33 0.92
N HIS A 36 9.79 15.03 1.09
CA HIS A 36 8.91 14.51 2.14
C HIS A 36 9.64 14.12 3.44
N GLY A 37 10.97 14.23 3.50
CA GLY A 37 11.75 13.91 4.70
C GLY A 37 11.74 12.42 5.07
N ILE A 38 11.62 11.53 4.10
CA ILE A 38 11.53 10.08 4.29
C ILE A 38 12.61 9.32 3.51
N VAL A 39 12.67 8.01 3.72
CA VAL A 39 13.36 7.06 2.83
C VAL A 39 12.35 5.97 2.50
N LEU A 40 12.08 5.74 1.23
CA LEU A 40 11.16 4.70 0.79
C LEU A 40 11.63 3.30 1.25
N PRO A 41 10.72 2.38 1.62
CA PRO A 41 11.09 1.04 2.00
C PRO A 41 11.52 0.20 0.80
N GLU A 42 12.52 -0.69 1.01
CA GLU A 42 12.85 -1.71 0.03
C GLU A 42 11.82 -2.87 0.07
N PRO A 43 11.56 -3.58 -1.02
CA PRO A 43 12.17 -3.41 -2.36
C PRO A 43 11.49 -2.34 -3.24
N TYR A 44 10.45 -1.65 -2.74
CA TYR A 44 9.70 -0.65 -3.50
C TYR A 44 10.61 0.50 -3.99
N ARG A 45 11.52 0.96 -3.13
CA ARG A 45 12.47 2.03 -3.46
C ARG A 45 13.30 1.72 -4.71
N THR A 46 13.92 0.54 -4.72
CA THR A 46 14.70 0.06 -5.88
C THR A 46 13.79 -0.23 -7.07
N PHE A 47 12.59 -0.75 -6.84
CA PHE A 47 11.61 -1.00 -7.89
C PHE A 47 11.28 0.28 -8.66
N VAL A 48 10.89 1.36 -7.98
CA VAL A 48 10.57 2.65 -8.62
C VAL A 48 11.80 3.26 -9.31
N ALA A 49 12.97 3.13 -8.69
CA ALA A 49 14.19 3.71 -9.24
C ALA A 49 14.71 2.99 -10.49
N GLU A 50 14.53 1.67 -10.61
CA GLU A 50 15.23 0.84 -11.61
C GLU A 50 14.31 -0.05 -12.48
N ILE A 51 13.03 -0.23 -12.10
CA ILE A 51 12.16 -1.19 -12.78
C ILE A 51 10.95 -0.49 -13.39
N SER A 52 10.08 0.12 -12.57
CA SER A 52 8.85 0.75 -13.03
C SER A 52 8.38 1.88 -12.11
N ASP A 53 7.91 2.98 -12.69
CA ASP A 53 7.17 4.04 -11.99
C ASP A 53 5.70 3.98 -12.38
N GLY A 54 4.98 3.11 -11.69
CA GLY A 54 3.58 2.82 -12.01
C GLY A 54 3.43 1.78 -13.13
N SER A 55 2.22 1.29 -13.32
CA SER A 55 1.89 0.37 -14.40
C SER A 55 0.38 0.26 -14.58
N TYR A 56 -0.11 0.44 -15.79
CA TYR A 56 -1.54 0.27 -16.11
C TYR A 56 -1.98 -1.20 -16.08
N THR A 57 -1.06 -2.14 -16.09
CA THR A 57 -1.32 -3.58 -16.11
C THR A 57 -0.87 -4.27 -14.82
N GLY A 58 -0.36 -3.51 -13.85
CA GLY A 58 0.07 -4.01 -12.54
C GLY A 58 -1.10 -4.11 -11.55
N PRO A 59 -0.80 -4.56 -10.31
CA PRO A 59 -1.76 -4.49 -9.22
C PRO A 59 -2.00 -3.03 -8.81
N PRO A 60 -3.13 -2.70 -8.20
CA PRO A 60 -4.36 -3.49 -8.10
C PRO A 60 -5.19 -3.44 -9.41
N ASP A 61 -6.48 -3.66 -9.36
CA ASP A 61 -7.34 -3.76 -10.57
C ASP A 61 -7.24 -2.58 -11.54
N TYR A 62 -6.99 -1.37 -11.05
CA TYR A 62 -6.82 -0.17 -11.85
C TYR A 62 -5.35 0.19 -12.13
N GLY A 63 -4.43 -0.69 -11.77
CA GLY A 63 -3.01 -0.53 -12.01
C GLY A 63 -2.23 0.15 -10.88
N LEU A 64 -0.92 0.01 -10.95
CA LEU A 64 0.02 0.59 -9.98
C LEU A 64 0.23 2.08 -10.29
N MET A 65 0.01 2.90 -9.29
CA MET A 65 0.11 4.36 -9.38
C MET A 65 1.58 4.82 -9.44
N PRO A 66 1.92 5.76 -10.34
CA PRO A 66 3.24 6.40 -10.33
C PRO A 66 3.52 7.14 -9.02
N LEU A 67 4.76 7.09 -8.55
CA LEU A 67 5.17 7.79 -7.32
C LEU A 67 4.93 9.31 -7.37
N ALA A 68 5.03 9.90 -8.56
CA ALA A 68 4.81 11.33 -8.76
C ALA A 68 3.33 11.74 -8.83
N GLU A 69 2.41 10.77 -8.89
CA GLU A 69 0.97 11.00 -9.09
C GLU A 69 0.16 10.57 -7.86
N GLN A 70 0.73 10.80 -6.65
CA GLN A 70 -0.01 10.51 -5.43
C GLN A 70 -1.31 11.31 -5.41
N PRO A 71 -2.47 10.67 -5.15
CA PRO A 71 -3.74 11.38 -5.10
C PRO A 71 -3.74 12.38 -3.95
N ASP A 72 -4.37 13.51 -4.17
CA ASP A 72 -4.92 14.27 -3.05
C ASP A 72 -5.85 13.32 -2.32
N ASP A 73 -5.84 13.31 -1.00
CA ASP A 73 -6.53 12.33 -0.15
C ASP A 73 -8.05 12.23 -0.35
N GLY A 74 -8.60 12.93 -1.35
CA GLY A 74 -10.02 12.92 -1.73
C GLY A 74 -10.99 13.38 -0.64
N ARG A 75 -10.47 13.74 0.52
CA ARG A 75 -11.18 14.41 1.60
C ARG A 75 -10.96 15.89 1.45
N GLU A 76 -12.01 16.68 1.57
CA GLU A 76 -11.97 18.16 1.63
C GLU A 76 -11.24 18.68 2.90
N ALA A 77 -10.35 17.84 3.48
CA ALA A 77 -9.51 18.25 4.58
C ALA A 77 -8.34 19.07 4.03
N ASP A 78 -8.16 20.27 4.54
CA ASP A 78 -6.99 21.14 4.33
C ASP A 78 -5.67 20.50 4.83
N GLY A 79 -5.62 19.18 4.96
CA GLY A 79 -4.53 18.37 5.49
C GLY A 79 -3.52 18.03 4.41
N GLU A 80 -2.40 18.73 4.40
CA GLU A 80 -1.22 18.35 3.64
C GLU A 80 -0.75 16.96 4.09
N ARG A 81 -0.52 16.03 3.14
CA ARG A 81 0.04 14.71 3.44
C ARG A 81 1.37 14.84 4.15
N CYS A 82 1.47 14.23 5.33
CA CYS A 82 2.68 14.25 6.14
C CYS A 82 3.34 12.87 6.17
N LEU A 83 4.09 12.54 5.12
CA LEU A 83 4.75 11.22 4.99
C LEU A 83 5.82 10.98 6.04
N ALA A 84 6.38 12.04 6.65
CA ALA A 84 7.36 11.93 7.73
C ALA A 84 6.74 11.55 9.08
N GLU A 85 5.44 11.82 9.28
CA GLU A 85 4.74 11.38 10.47
C GLU A 85 4.43 9.88 10.38
N PRO A 86 4.51 9.13 11.50
CA PRO A 86 4.26 7.70 11.48
C PRO A 86 2.82 7.37 11.06
N PHE A 87 2.65 6.34 10.24
CA PHE A 87 1.35 5.73 9.98
C PHE A 87 0.74 5.26 11.32
N PRO A 88 -0.50 5.65 11.64
CA PRO A 88 -1.01 5.56 13.00
C PRO A 88 -1.42 4.15 13.42
N LEU A 89 -1.76 3.26 12.46
CA LEU A 89 -2.31 1.96 12.78
C LEU A 89 -1.21 0.90 12.96
N THR A 90 -1.39 0.06 13.98
CA THR A 90 -0.56 -1.11 14.26
C THR A 90 -1.31 -2.43 14.20
N GLU A 91 -2.63 -2.36 14.08
CA GLU A 91 -3.55 -3.47 13.95
C GLU A 91 -4.75 -3.07 13.08
N ALA A 92 -5.49 -4.05 12.58
CA ALA A 92 -6.70 -3.82 11.80
C ALA A 92 -7.70 -2.95 12.58
N TRP A 93 -8.34 -2.00 11.88
CA TRP A 93 -9.38 -1.16 12.47
C TRP A 93 -10.52 -0.98 11.49
N VAL A 94 -11.74 -1.38 11.91
CA VAL A 94 -12.99 -1.18 11.19
C VAL A 94 -13.74 -0.05 11.87
N TRP A 95 -13.63 1.15 11.33
CA TRP A 95 -14.24 2.35 11.93
C TRP A 95 -15.74 2.46 11.71
N GLU A 96 -16.30 1.74 10.73
CA GLU A 96 -17.75 1.64 10.57
C GLU A 96 -18.42 0.96 11.78
N GLU A 97 -17.70 0.06 12.47
CA GLU A 97 -18.16 -0.65 13.67
C GLU A 97 -17.76 0.05 14.98
N ASP A 98 -17.12 1.21 14.91
CA ASP A 98 -16.59 1.93 16.06
C ASP A 98 -17.67 2.85 16.66
N ASP A 99 -18.08 2.57 17.89
CA ASP A 99 -19.13 3.30 18.60
C ASP A 99 -18.72 4.70 19.09
N ARG A 100 -17.46 5.14 18.85
CA ARG A 100 -17.01 6.48 19.22
C ARG A 100 -17.72 7.56 18.39
N PRO A 101 -17.93 8.75 18.98
CA PRO A 101 -18.51 9.87 18.23
C PRO A 101 -17.63 10.26 17.03
N GLU A 102 -18.25 10.70 15.94
CA GLU A 102 -17.57 11.16 14.72
C GLU A 102 -16.48 12.20 15.02
N GLU A 103 -16.73 13.12 15.95
CA GLU A 103 -15.77 14.15 16.39
C GLU A 103 -14.46 13.56 16.97
N GLU A 104 -14.49 12.34 17.49
CA GLU A 104 -13.32 11.62 17.99
C GLU A 104 -12.65 10.78 16.90
N LEU A 105 -13.42 10.29 15.94
CA LEU A 105 -12.95 9.46 14.84
C LEU A 105 -12.27 10.29 13.74
N GLU A 106 -12.87 11.45 13.39
CA GLU A 106 -12.42 12.28 12.28
C GLU A 106 -10.92 12.62 12.33
N PRO A 107 -10.32 13.08 13.46
CA PRO A 107 -8.89 13.36 13.54
C PRO A 107 -8.01 12.10 13.40
N LEU A 108 -8.53 10.92 13.75
CA LEU A 108 -7.80 9.66 13.59
C LEU A 108 -7.84 9.18 12.13
N LEU A 109 -8.98 9.34 11.48
CA LEU A 109 -9.14 9.03 10.07
C LEU A 109 -8.26 9.93 9.19
N ASP A 110 -8.17 11.23 9.52
CA ASP A 110 -7.28 12.17 8.83
C ASP A 110 -5.82 11.69 8.91
N GLN A 111 -5.39 11.15 10.05
CA GLN A 111 -4.06 10.57 10.19
C GLN A 111 -3.89 9.28 9.39
N VAL A 112 -4.90 8.39 9.34
CA VAL A 112 -4.83 7.15 8.54
C VAL A 112 -4.64 7.45 7.06
N PHE A 113 -5.32 8.46 6.54
CA PHE A 113 -5.23 8.84 5.13
C PHE A 113 -4.06 9.77 4.83
N GLY A 114 -3.60 10.57 5.81
CA GLY A 114 -2.60 11.64 5.61
C GLY A 114 -1.18 11.29 6.05
N HIS A 115 -0.97 10.35 6.97
CA HIS A 115 0.35 10.13 7.59
C HIS A 115 1.01 8.83 7.14
N GLY A 116 2.32 8.89 6.90
CA GLY A 116 3.26 7.78 6.84
C GLY A 116 2.97 6.67 5.84
N SER A 117 2.07 6.87 4.88
CA SER A 117 1.81 5.91 3.81
C SER A 117 1.62 6.59 2.45
N ILE A 118 1.92 5.87 1.37
CA ILE A 118 1.66 6.27 -0.01
C ILE A 118 0.65 5.32 -0.63
N VAL A 119 -0.17 5.83 -1.55
CA VAL A 119 -1.12 5.01 -2.31
C VAL A 119 -0.37 4.28 -3.41
N LEU A 120 -0.51 2.96 -3.46
CA LEU A 120 0.01 2.13 -4.55
C LEU A 120 -0.97 2.03 -5.71
N GLY A 121 -2.26 2.15 -5.44
CA GLY A 121 -3.32 2.06 -6.43
C GLY A 121 -4.67 1.78 -5.78
N THR A 122 -5.71 1.68 -6.59
CA THR A 122 -7.09 1.50 -6.14
C THR A 122 -7.75 0.31 -6.82
N ASP A 123 -8.69 -0.33 -6.12
CA ASP A 123 -9.65 -1.28 -6.68
C ASP A 123 -10.97 -0.60 -7.03
N GLY A 124 -11.02 0.73 -6.91
CA GLY A 124 -12.23 1.54 -7.11
C GLY A 124 -13.08 1.68 -5.85
N CYS A 125 -14.11 2.52 -5.92
CA CYS A 125 -15.05 2.75 -4.82
C CYS A 125 -14.40 3.15 -3.48
N GLY A 126 -13.23 3.81 -3.51
CA GLY A 126 -12.51 4.22 -2.30
C GLY A 126 -11.81 3.06 -1.57
N MET A 127 -11.50 1.98 -2.29
CA MET A 127 -10.71 0.86 -1.79
C MET A 127 -9.28 1.01 -2.32
N ASP A 128 -8.37 1.46 -1.45
CA ASP A 128 -7.01 1.81 -1.83
C ASP A 128 -5.98 0.90 -1.16
N TRP A 129 -4.91 0.60 -1.89
CA TRP A 129 -3.76 -0.11 -1.37
C TRP A 129 -2.67 0.88 -1.02
N HIS A 130 -2.21 0.82 0.22
CA HIS A 130 -1.21 1.72 0.76
C HIS A 130 0.08 0.98 1.12
N LEU A 131 1.23 1.60 0.86
CA LEU A 131 2.53 1.18 1.38
C LEU A 131 2.92 2.10 2.55
N VAL A 132 3.13 1.53 3.71
CA VAL A 132 3.62 2.29 4.87
C VAL A 132 5.09 2.66 4.65
N VAL A 133 5.38 3.96 4.66
CA VAL A 133 6.73 4.51 4.43
C VAL A 133 7.39 4.99 5.72
N THR A 134 6.60 5.28 6.76
CA THR A 134 7.11 5.76 8.06
C THR A 134 6.31 5.15 9.22
N GLY A 135 7.00 4.70 10.26
CA GLY A 135 6.40 4.09 11.44
C GLY A 135 6.82 2.65 11.69
N PRO A 136 6.23 1.98 12.71
CA PRO A 136 6.60 0.62 13.12
C PRO A 136 6.37 -0.44 12.03
N HIS A 137 5.38 -0.22 11.17
CA HIS A 137 4.99 -1.13 10.07
C HIS A 137 5.54 -0.70 8.71
N ARG A 138 6.63 0.09 8.69
CA ARG A 138 7.28 0.52 7.45
C ARG A 138 7.63 -0.68 6.55
N GLY A 139 7.18 -0.60 5.29
CA GLY A 139 7.31 -1.67 4.29
C GLY A 139 6.10 -2.61 4.20
N HIS A 140 5.14 -2.51 5.11
CA HIS A 140 3.90 -3.29 5.05
C HIS A 140 2.90 -2.64 4.09
N ILE A 141 2.06 -3.50 3.49
CA ILE A 141 0.94 -3.09 2.65
C ILE A 141 -0.34 -3.11 3.48
N TRP A 142 -1.18 -2.12 3.26
CA TRP A 142 -2.50 -2.01 3.88
C TRP A 142 -3.58 -1.80 2.82
N HIS A 143 -4.72 -2.44 3.00
CA HIS A 143 -5.93 -2.19 2.25
C HIS A 143 -6.82 -1.26 3.08
N ILE A 144 -7.06 -0.06 2.56
CA ILE A 144 -7.81 1.00 3.25
C ILE A 144 -9.07 1.30 2.44
N THR A 145 -10.21 1.27 3.09
CA THR A 145 -11.52 1.48 2.48
C THR A 145 -12.28 2.60 3.19
N GLY A 146 -13.51 2.90 2.76
CA GLY A 146 -14.41 3.79 3.48
C GLY A 146 -14.85 3.26 4.85
N GLU A 147 -14.69 1.96 5.11
CA GLU A 147 -15.21 1.26 6.29
C GLU A 147 -14.13 0.88 7.30
N GLY A 148 -12.88 0.69 6.82
CA GLY A 148 -11.80 0.22 7.67
C GLY A 148 -10.46 0.11 6.97
N ALA A 149 -9.43 -0.30 7.72
CA ALA A 149 -8.08 -0.56 7.24
C ALA A 149 -7.58 -1.92 7.74
N LEU A 150 -7.08 -2.74 6.82
CA LEU A 150 -6.58 -4.09 7.08
C LEU A 150 -5.13 -4.21 6.59
N PRO A 151 -4.18 -4.68 7.43
CA PRO A 151 -2.84 -5.01 6.97
C PRO A 151 -2.87 -6.27 6.09
N PHE A 152 -2.12 -6.25 5.00
CA PHE A 152 -2.06 -7.34 4.02
C PHE A 152 -1.32 -8.55 4.58
N GLY A 153 -2.00 -9.70 4.61
CA GLY A 153 -1.46 -10.97 5.05
C GLY A 153 -2.55 -11.97 5.41
N ALA A 154 -2.25 -13.27 5.43
CA ALA A 154 -3.22 -14.33 5.67
C ALA A 154 -3.92 -14.23 7.04
N GLU A 155 -3.25 -13.69 8.05
CA GLU A 155 -3.82 -13.47 9.38
C GLU A 155 -4.95 -12.42 9.41
N PHE A 156 -5.06 -11.62 8.35
CA PHE A 156 -6.07 -10.57 8.18
C PHE A 156 -7.12 -10.92 7.11
N GLY A 157 -7.23 -12.18 6.72
CA GLY A 157 -8.22 -12.65 5.77
C GLY A 157 -7.79 -12.68 4.32
N PHE A 158 -6.56 -12.28 4.00
CA PHE A 158 -6.01 -12.40 2.65
C PHE A 158 -5.47 -13.81 2.38
N THR A 159 -5.46 -14.25 1.12
CA THR A 159 -5.05 -15.61 0.74
C THR A 159 -3.54 -15.83 0.73
N THR A 160 -2.74 -14.85 1.09
CA THR A 160 -1.29 -14.93 1.11
C THR A 160 -0.70 -14.60 2.47
N GLY A 161 0.38 -15.29 2.84
CA GLY A 161 1.23 -14.95 3.98
C GLY A 161 2.46 -14.12 3.61
N GLU A 162 2.68 -13.84 2.33
CA GLU A 162 3.85 -13.10 1.86
C GLU A 162 3.67 -11.60 2.13
N PRO A 163 4.48 -11.00 3.02
CA PRO A 163 4.32 -9.60 3.40
C PRO A 163 4.99 -8.64 2.43
N GLY A 164 4.63 -7.35 2.53
CA GLY A 164 5.30 -6.25 1.87
C GLY A 164 5.05 -6.18 0.37
N PHE A 165 5.74 -5.25 -0.29
CA PHE A 165 5.51 -4.93 -1.69
C PHE A 165 5.79 -6.10 -2.64
N ALA A 166 6.91 -6.81 -2.46
CA ALA A 166 7.23 -7.96 -3.30
C ALA A 166 6.23 -9.10 -3.15
N GLY A 167 5.77 -9.38 -1.93
CA GLY A 167 4.74 -10.40 -1.66
C GLY A 167 3.39 -10.03 -2.28
N TRP A 168 3.00 -8.77 -2.20
CA TRP A 168 1.78 -8.24 -2.80
C TRP A 168 1.80 -8.35 -4.34
N VAL A 169 2.89 -7.96 -4.99
CA VAL A 169 3.08 -8.13 -6.43
C VAL A 169 3.11 -9.61 -6.83
N ALA A 170 3.79 -10.47 -6.07
CA ALA A 170 3.83 -11.90 -6.35
C ALA A 170 2.46 -12.56 -6.24
N HIS A 171 1.63 -12.14 -5.29
CA HIS A 171 0.25 -12.60 -5.14
C HIS A 171 -0.58 -12.26 -6.39
N TRP A 172 -0.53 -11.00 -6.82
CA TRP A 172 -1.19 -10.54 -8.03
C TRP A 172 -0.67 -11.29 -9.29
N ALA A 173 0.65 -11.38 -9.46
CA ALA A 173 1.24 -12.05 -10.62
C ALA A 173 0.89 -13.54 -10.72
N ALA A 174 0.59 -14.18 -9.58
CA ALA A 174 0.07 -15.53 -9.52
C ALA A 174 -1.44 -15.64 -9.81
N ASN A 175 -2.09 -14.51 -10.08
CA ASN A 175 -3.55 -14.40 -10.34
C ASN A 175 -4.39 -15.09 -9.26
N LYS A 176 -3.98 -14.90 -8.00
CA LYS A 176 -4.72 -15.41 -6.84
C LYS A 176 -5.78 -14.39 -6.41
N PRO A 177 -6.93 -14.86 -5.90
CA PRO A 177 -7.92 -13.96 -5.31
C PRO A 177 -7.32 -13.29 -4.07
N TRP A 178 -7.66 -12.03 -3.83
CA TRP A 178 -7.21 -11.31 -2.64
C TRP A 178 -7.76 -11.91 -1.36
N PHE A 179 -9.01 -12.33 -1.38
CA PHE A 179 -9.70 -12.94 -0.26
C PHE A 179 -10.21 -14.33 -0.64
N ASP A 180 -10.33 -15.22 0.34
CA ASP A 180 -10.98 -16.50 0.14
C ASP A 180 -12.46 -16.28 -0.21
N ALA A 181 -12.97 -17.08 -1.14
CA ALA A 181 -14.40 -17.09 -1.40
C ALA A 181 -15.13 -17.47 -0.09
N PRO A 182 -16.23 -16.79 0.27
CA PRO A 182 -17.02 -17.24 1.40
C PRO A 182 -17.44 -18.69 1.13
N ASP A 183 -17.21 -19.56 2.13
CA ASP A 183 -17.62 -20.95 2.04
C ASP A 183 -19.08 -21.01 1.64
N ASP A 184 -19.36 -21.58 0.47
CA ASP A 184 -20.74 -21.85 0.02
C ASP A 184 -21.41 -22.81 1.01
N GLU A 185 -22.02 -22.29 2.07
CA GLU A 185 -22.93 -23.04 2.94
C GLU A 185 -24.24 -23.41 2.20
N SER A 186 -24.15 -23.76 0.93
CA SER A 186 -25.28 -24.25 0.14
C SER A 186 -25.09 -25.72 -0.22
N GLY A 187 -25.25 -26.60 0.75
CA GLY A 187 -25.14 -28.05 0.50
C GLY A 187 -25.67 -28.96 1.60
N ALA A 188 -26.76 -28.59 2.26
CA ALA A 188 -27.49 -29.53 3.09
C ALA A 188 -28.98 -29.27 2.96
N ALA A 189 -29.59 -29.94 2.01
CA ALA A 189 -31.04 -30.19 1.97
C ALA A 189 -31.27 -31.67 1.69
#